data_a0daed4b8b666f0572f972c9a065eedc
#
_entry.id   a0daed4b8b666f0572f972c9a065eedc
#
_cell.length_a   1.000
_cell.length_b   1.000
_cell.length_c   1.000
_cell.angle_alpha   90.00
_cell.angle_beta   90.00
_cell.angle_gamma   90.00
#
_symmetry.space_group_name_H-M   'P 1'
#
loop_
_entity.id
_entity.type
_entity.pdbx_description
1 polymer ?
#
loop_
_entity_poly.entity_id
_entity_poly.type
_entity_poly.pdbx_seq_one_letter_code
_entity_poly.pdbx_strand_id
1 'polypeptide(L)'
;MLVWAHRGASAYAPENTLPAFAEAAAMGADGVELDVQLTKDGEIVVIHDENLDRVSNGSGWVKDYTLDQLKGFCYNKARPEWDGPASEAVIPTLKEVYELLAPTGLTVNVELKTGIFLYEGILDKVLELTAACGMEDRVIYSSFNHYSLIQLKGLDPKVRTGMLYSDTLVGAAAYAKERLNVDALHPAVYHLSQAENTKGAFGVHDWKPESGEPSYVDLAHQYGLKTHVWTVDDPQLIRMCAAIGTEAIITNKPDFCRSVLEAM
;
A
#
# COMPACT_ATOMS: atom_id res chain seq x y z
N MET A 1 -15.54 6.72 3.88
CA MET A 1 -14.15 6.60 3.39
C MET A 1 -13.45 5.54 4.21
N LEU A 2 -12.71 4.62 3.58
CA LEU A 2 -11.96 3.55 4.24
C LEU A 2 -10.60 4.07 4.74
N VAL A 3 -10.12 3.51 5.86
CA VAL A 3 -8.82 3.80 6.44
C VAL A 3 -7.96 2.54 6.37
N TRP A 4 -6.89 2.56 5.57
CA TRP A 4 -5.95 1.46 5.42
C TRP A 4 -4.62 1.82 6.08
N ALA A 5 -4.10 0.90 6.90
CA ALA A 5 -2.85 1.09 7.62
C ALA A 5 -1.64 0.79 6.72
N HIS A 6 -0.83 1.82 6.43
CA HIS A 6 0.37 1.78 5.59
C HIS A 6 1.48 0.96 6.25
N ARG A 7 1.79 -0.21 5.69
CA ARG A 7 2.71 -1.20 6.27
C ARG A 7 2.32 -1.61 7.70
N GLY A 8 0.98 -1.70 7.94
CA GLY A 8 0.42 -1.79 9.27
C GLY A 8 0.34 -0.43 9.99
N ALA A 9 0.15 -0.42 11.29
CA ALA A 9 0.17 0.80 12.12
C ALA A 9 1.63 1.28 12.33
N SER A 10 2.31 1.64 11.23
CA SER A 10 3.77 1.87 11.18
C SER A 10 4.25 3.10 11.96
N ALA A 11 3.34 3.99 12.39
CA ALA A 11 3.67 5.05 13.33
C ALA A 11 3.82 4.54 14.78
N TYR A 12 3.39 3.31 15.09
CA TYR A 12 3.34 2.76 16.44
C TYR A 12 4.17 1.49 16.63
N ALA A 13 4.29 0.67 15.57
CA ALA A 13 5.08 -0.56 15.57
C ALA A 13 6.01 -0.62 14.33
N PRO A 14 7.03 -1.48 14.33
CA PRO A 14 7.91 -1.62 13.17
C PRO A 14 7.14 -1.99 11.90
N GLU A 15 7.34 -1.20 10.84
CA GLU A 15 6.65 -1.36 9.56
C GLU A 15 6.76 -2.78 8.99
N ASN A 16 5.71 -3.26 8.33
CA ASN A 16 5.69 -4.57 7.66
C ASN A 16 5.99 -5.76 8.59
N THR A 17 5.63 -5.65 9.88
CA THR A 17 5.76 -6.74 10.86
C THR A 17 4.39 -7.19 11.38
N LEU A 18 4.32 -8.42 11.94
CA LEU A 18 3.07 -8.92 12.53
C LEU A 18 2.52 -7.99 13.63
N PRO A 19 3.35 -7.44 14.55
CA PRO A 19 2.87 -6.44 15.51
C PRO A 19 2.22 -5.22 14.87
N ALA A 20 2.78 -4.66 13.79
CA ALA A 20 2.18 -3.51 13.11
C ALA A 20 0.82 -3.82 12.49
N PHE A 21 0.64 -5.02 11.96
CA PHE A 21 -0.65 -5.47 11.40
C PHE A 21 -1.68 -5.80 12.49
N ALA A 22 -1.25 -6.41 13.59
CA ALA A 22 -2.11 -6.66 14.76
C ALA A 22 -2.61 -5.35 15.37
N GLU A 23 -1.72 -4.37 15.52
CA GLU A 23 -2.05 -3.03 16.03
C GLU A 23 -3.04 -2.30 15.10
N ALA A 24 -2.85 -2.38 13.78
CA ALA A 24 -3.78 -1.81 12.80
C ALA A 24 -5.20 -2.40 12.95
N ALA A 25 -5.30 -3.71 13.15
CA ALA A 25 -6.57 -4.39 13.39
C ALA A 25 -7.20 -3.94 14.71
N ALA A 26 -6.42 -3.82 15.79
CA ALA A 26 -6.88 -3.36 17.10
C ALA A 26 -7.36 -1.90 17.09
N MET A 27 -6.73 -1.05 16.26
CA MET A 27 -7.11 0.36 16.03
C MET A 27 -8.35 0.50 15.14
N GLY A 28 -8.93 -0.59 14.63
CA GLY A 28 -10.15 -0.55 13.80
C GLY A 28 -9.90 -0.02 12.38
N ALA A 29 -8.73 -0.27 11.81
CA ALA A 29 -8.52 -0.04 10.39
C ALA A 29 -9.50 -0.86 9.54
N ASP A 30 -9.84 -0.37 8.33
CA ASP A 30 -10.68 -1.11 7.37
C ASP A 30 -9.84 -2.05 6.49
N GLY A 31 -8.53 -1.84 6.48
CA GLY A 31 -7.57 -2.65 5.75
C GLY A 31 -6.14 -2.32 6.13
N VAL A 32 -5.23 -3.08 5.56
CA VAL A 32 -3.80 -2.83 5.65
C VAL A 32 -3.20 -2.79 4.25
N GLU A 33 -2.12 -2.06 4.13
CA GLU A 33 -1.26 -2.09 2.96
C GLU A 33 0.07 -2.71 3.40
N LEU A 34 0.70 -3.46 2.50
CA LEU A 34 1.98 -4.14 2.71
C LEU A 34 2.74 -4.36 1.40
N ASP A 35 4.04 -4.57 1.52
CA ASP A 35 4.96 -4.72 0.39
C ASP A 35 5.52 -6.14 0.30
N VAL A 36 5.54 -6.76 -0.88
CA VAL A 36 6.04 -8.12 -1.03
C VAL A 36 7.23 -8.23 -1.98
N GLN A 37 8.18 -9.07 -1.58
CA GLN A 37 9.38 -9.42 -2.33
C GLN A 37 9.67 -10.91 -2.21
N LEU A 38 10.57 -11.46 -3.06
CA LEU A 38 11.03 -12.85 -2.93
C LEU A 38 12.41 -12.93 -2.28
N THR A 39 12.55 -13.92 -1.41
CA THR A 39 13.84 -14.37 -0.88
C THR A 39 14.63 -15.17 -1.91
N LYS A 40 15.90 -15.49 -1.59
CA LYS A 40 16.77 -16.34 -2.41
C LYS A 40 16.19 -17.74 -2.65
N ASP A 41 15.52 -18.30 -1.66
CA ASP A 41 14.85 -19.61 -1.72
C ASP A 41 13.39 -19.53 -2.21
N GLY A 42 12.95 -18.33 -2.63
CA GLY A 42 11.67 -18.12 -3.30
C GLY A 42 10.45 -18.01 -2.39
N GLU A 43 10.65 -17.71 -1.12
CA GLU A 43 9.56 -17.41 -0.18
C GLU A 43 9.09 -15.96 -0.36
N ILE A 44 7.78 -15.72 -0.20
CA ILE A 44 7.22 -14.35 -0.25
C ILE A 44 7.33 -13.73 1.13
N VAL A 45 8.16 -12.71 1.26
CA VAL A 45 8.35 -11.94 2.49
C VAL A 45 7.76 -10.55 2.38
N VAL A 46 7.40 -9.97 3.55
CA VAL A 46 6.76 -8.65 3.62
C VAL A 46 7.78 -7.63 4.09
N ILE A 47 8.24 -6.79 3.15
CA ILE A 47 9.25 -5.75 3.38
C ILE A 47 9.22 -4.73 2.24
N HIS A 48 9.36 -3.43 2.56
CA HIS A 48 9.29 -2.36 1.56
C HIS A 48 10.55 -2.25 0.71
N ASP A 49 11.71 -1.98 1.36
CA ASP A 49 12.94 -1.75 0.63
C ASP A 49 13.53 -3.08 0.15
N GLU A 50 14.14 -3.07 -1.02
CA GLU A 50 14.91 -4.23 -1.52
C GLU A 50 16.18 -4.49 -0.71
N ASN A 51 16.60 -3.49 0.09
CA ASN A 51 17.78 -3.55 0.95
C ASN A 51 17.38 -3.51 2.44
N LEU A 52 18.07 -4.30 3.27
CA LEU A 52 17.79 -4.47 4.70
C LEU A 52 18.19 -3.27 5.57
N ASP A 53 19.05 -2.39 5.07
CA ASP A 53 19.86 -1.45 5.87
C ASP A 53 19.03 -0.42 6.65
N ARG A 54 17.86 0.00 6.12
CA ARG A 54 17.03 1.01 6.78
C ARG A 54 16.24 0.47 7.94
N VAL A 55 15.68 -0.74 7.80
CA VAL A 55 14.68 -1.28 8.72
C VAL A 55 15.23 -2.33 9.68
N SER A 56 16.38 -2.93 9.38
CA SER A 56 16.93 -4.05 10.17
C SER A 56 18.36 -3.83 10.65
N ASN A 57 18.84 -4.72 11.51
CA ASN A 57 20.24 -4.83 11.90
C ASN A 57 21.08 -5.65 10.89
N GLY A 58 20.45 -6.17 9.81
CA GLY A 58 21.11 -6.76 8.66
C GLY A 58 21.56 -5.73 7.62
N SER A 59 22.18 -6.17 6.53
CA SER A 59 22.58 -5.32 5.40
C SER A 59 22.55 -6.12 4.09
N GLY A 60 22.43 -5.43 2.95
CA GLY A 60 22.40 -6.05 1.62
C GLY A 60 20.97 -6.36 1.14
N TRP A 61 20.89 -7.08 0.00
CA TRP A 61 19.63 -7.27 -0.71
C TRP A 61 18.81 -8.44 -0.16
N VAL A 62 17.50 -8.25 0.05
CA VAL A 62 16.54 -9.28 0.48
C VAL A 62 16.66 -10.55 -0.36
N LYS A 63 16.71 -10.42 -1.68
CA LYS A 63 16.79 -11.53 -2.64
C LYS A 63 18.05 -12.42 -2.51
N ASP A 64 19.06 -11.97 -1.81
CA ASP A 64 20.34 -12.70 -1.65
C ASP A 64 20.35 -13.59 -0.38
N TYR A 65 19.31 -13.48 0.46
CA TYR A 65 19.14 -14.24 1.70
C TYR A 65 18.01 -15.25 1.59
N THR A 66 18.17 -16.40 2.26
CA THR A 66 17.07 -17.34 2.51
C THR A 66 16.12 -16.79 3.59
N LEU A 67 14.90 -17.31 3.66
CA LEU A 67 13.94 -16.94 4.70
C LEU A 67 14.53 -17.12 6.11
N ASP A 68 15.19 -18.25 6.38
CA ASP A 68 15.79 -18.52 7.70
C ASP A 68 16.87 -17.47 8.05
N GLN A 69 17.67 -17.05 7.10
CA GLN A 69 18.65 -15.99 7.30
C GLN A 69 17.99 -14.64 7.59
N LEU A 70 16.93 -14.28 6.84
CA LEU A 70 16.18 -13.05 7.06
C LEU A 70 15.49 -13.02 8.43
N LYS A 71 14.92 -14.14 8.86
CA LYS A 71 14.31 -14.27 10.20
C LYS A 71 15.31 -14.17 11.35
N GLY A 72 16.60 -14.28 11.07
CA GLY A 72 17.67 -14.05 12.04
C GLY A 72 17.96 -12.58 12.35
N PHE A 73 17.42 -11.63 11.57
CA PHE A 73 17.59 -10.20 11.81
C PHE A 73 16.41 -9.61 12.60
N CYS A 74 16.66 -8.48 13.28
CA CYS A 74 15.66 -7.69 13.98
C CYS A 74 15.28 -6.48 13.10
N TYR A 75 13.98 -6.21 12.92
CA TYR A 75 13.44 -5.20 12.01
C TYR A 75 12.82 -3.99 12.73
N ASN A 76 13.40 -3.55 13.83
CA ASN A 76 12.95 -2.37 14.58
C ASN A 76 13.82 -1.12 14.38
N LYS A 77 14.80 -1.15 13.49
CA LYS A 77 15.75 -0.04 13.31
C LYS A 77 15.10 1.28 12.89
N ALA A 78 14.04 1.22 12.09
CA ALA A 78 13.27 2.40 11.70
C ALA A 78 12.29 2.87 12.79
N ARG A 79 12.10 2.08 13.87
CA ARG A 79 11.24 2.37 15.00
C ARG A 79 11.94 1.97 16.32
N PRO A 80 13.06 2.61 16.67
CA PRO A 80 13.86 2.22 17.84
C PRO A 80 13.16 2.45 19.18
N GLU A 81 12.14 3.35 19.22
CA GLU A 81 11.32 3.65 20.38
C GLU A 81 10.22 2.61 20.65
N TRP A 82 10.00 1.65 19.75
CA TRP A 82 9.03 0.59 19.98
C TRP A 82 9.44 -0.28 21.17
N ASP A 83 8.54 -0.45 22.13
CA ASP A 83 8.79 -1.11 23.42
C ASP A 83 8.43 -2.61 23.43
N GLY A 84 7.94 -3.14 22.32
CA GLY A 84 7.67 -4.56 22.18
C GLY A 84 8.94 -5.42 22.11
N PRO A 85 8.83 -6.73 22.28
CA PRO A 85 9.98 -7.63 22.32
C PRO A 85 10.66 -7.71 20.95
N ALA A 86 11.98 -7.56 20.91
CA ALA A 86 12.76 -7.62 19.67
C ALA A 86 12.56 -8.94 18.88
N SER A 87 12.18 -10.02 19.57
CA SER A 87 11.84 -11.31 18.94
C SER A 87 10.55 -11.28 18.11
N GLU A 88 9.72 -10.25 18.24
CA GLU A 88 8.51 -10.04 17.45
C GLU A 88 8.74 -9.09 16.26
N ALA A 89 9.81 -8.27 16.31
CA ALA A 89 10.21 -7.42 15.19
C ALA A 89 10.98 -8.25 14.14
N VAL A 90 10.31 -9.22 13.55
CA VAL A 90 10.87 -10.16 12.56
C VAL A 90 10.11 -9.98 11.24
N ILE A 91 10.84 -10.12 10.13
CA ILE A 91 10.22 -10.11 8.80
C ILE A 91 9.20 -11.25 8.69
N PRO A 92 7.93 -10.98 8.38
CA PRO A 92 6.95 -12.04 8.17
C PRO A 92 6.95 -12.50 6.71
N THR A 93 6.48 -13.72 6.50
CA THR A 93 6.01 -14.17 5.19
C THR A 93 4.60 -13.60 4.93
N LEU A 94 4.21 -13.48 3.66
CA LEU A 94 2.84 -13.09 3.30
C LEU A 94 1.80 -14.08 3.87
N LYS A 95 2.16 -15.36 3.96
CA LYS A 95 1.31 -16.38 4.57
C LYS A 95 1.02 -16.07 6.03
N GLU A 96 2.06 -15.78 6.83
CA GLU A 96 1.91 -15.42 8.26
C GLU A 96 1.02 -14.18 8.43
N VAL A 97 1.13 -13.19 7.54
CA VAL A 97 0.25 -12.02 7.57
C VAL A 97 -1.18 -12.38 7.22
N TYR A 98 -1.42 -13.22 6.21
CA TYR A 98 -2.77 -13.69 5.87
C TYR A 98 -3.40 -14.49 7.01
N GLU A 99 -2.65 -15.38 7.66
CA GLU A 99 -3.11 -16.15 8.82
C GLU A 99 -3.52 -15.23 9.98
N LEU A 100 -2.75 -14.15 10.25
CA LEU A 100 -3.08 -13.14 11.25
C LEU A 100 -4.37 -12.38 10.88
N LEU A 101 -4.52 -11.99 9.62
CA LEU A 101 -5.59 -11.10 9.18
C LEU A 101 -6.87 -11.83 8.76
N ALA A 102 -6.82 -13.13 8.49
CA ALA A 102 -7.98 -13.92 8.06
C ALA A 102 -9.20 -13.76 9.00
N PRO A 103 -9.07 -13.79 10.34
CA PRO A 103 -10.20 -13.63 11.24
C PRO A 103 -10.71 -12.20 11.38
N THR A 104 -9.98 -11.18 10.91
CA THR A 104 -10.30 -9.76 11.16
C THR A 104 -11.30 -9.17 10.16
N GLY A 105 -11.43 -9.74 8.97
CA GLY A 105 -12.24 -9.19 7.88
C GLY A 105 -11.58 -8.01 7.13
N LEU A 106 -10.36 -7.60 7.48
CA LEU A 106 -9.67 -6.48 6.84
C LEU A 106 -9.35 -6.74 5.36
N THR A 107 -9.44 -5.69 4.55
CA THR A 107 -8.88 -5.68 3.19
C THR A 107 -7.36 -5.65 3.25
N VAL A 108 -6.68 -6.34 2.33
CA VAL A 108 -5.22 -6.32 2.23
C VAL A 108 -4.82 -5.77 0.86
N ASN A 109 -4.15 -4.62 0.84
CA ASN A 109 -3.49 -4.10 -0.35
C ASN A 109 -2.06 -4.63 -0.39
N VAL A 110 -1.77 -5.50 -1.36
CA VAL A 110 -0.46 -6.13 -1.56
C VAL A 110 0.29 -5.38 -2.64
N GLU A 111 1.29 -4.57 -2.26
CA GLU A 111 2.18 -3.94 -3.23
C GLU A 111 3.24 -4.93 -3.72
N LEU A 112 3.30 -5.12 -5.04
CA LEU A 112 4.34 -5.92 -5.69
C LEU A 112 5.57 -5.07 -5.94
N LYS A 113 6.65 -5.32 -5.23
CA LYS A 113 7.95 -4.60 -5.35
C LYS A 113 8.77 -5.14 -6.52
N THR A 114 8.23 -5.04 -7.73
CA THR A 114 8.82 -5.57 -8.97
C THR A 114 9.47 -4.48 -9.83
N GLY A 115 9.73 -3.32 -9.28
CA GLY A 115 10.32 -2.19 -10.00
C GLY A 115 11.83 -2.29 -10.19
N ILE A 116 12.56 -2.78 -9.17
CA ILE A 116 14.02 -2.94 -9.19
C ILE A 116 14.40 -4.38 -9.58
N PHE A 117 13.78 -5.36 -8.93
CA PHE A 117 13.93 -6.78 -9.25
C PHE A 117 12.60 -7.33 -9.73
N LEU A 118 12.58 -8.02 -10.86
CA LEU A 118 11.32 -8.56 -11.43
C LEU A 118 10.76 -9.74 -10.64
N TYR A 119 11.61 -10.45 -9.89
CA TYR A 119 11.23 -11.63 -9.09
C TYR A 119 10.43 -12.65 -9.92
N GLU A 120 11.13 -13.45 -10.71
CA GLU A 120 10.51 -14.46 -11.57
C GLU A 120 9.55 -15.35 -10.78
N GLY A 121 8.31 -15.48 -11.27
CA GLY A 121 7.25 -16.29 -10.67
C GLY A 121 6.54 -15.67 -9.46
N ILE A 122 6.86 -14.43 -9.03
CA ILE A 122 6.19 -13.80 -7.88
C ILE A 122 4.69 -13.66 -8.10
N LEU A 123 4.26 -13.37 -9.34
CA LEU A 123 2.84 -13.14 -9.67
C LEU A 123 2.02 -14.42 -9.48
N ASP A 124 2.50 -15.55 -9.99
CA ASP A 124 1.83 -16.83 -9.81
C ASP A 124 1.80 -17.21 -8.33
N LYS A 125 2.92 -17.06 -7.63
CA LYS A 125 3.04 -17.38 -6.20
C LYS A 125 2.09 -16.58 -5.31
N VAL A 126 1.94 -15.26 -5.55
CA VAL A 126 1.01 -14.45 -4.74
C VAL A 126 -0.44 -14.82 -5.01
N LEU A 127 -0.81 -15.15 -6.26
CA LEU A 127 -2.15 -15.62 -6.60
C LEU A 127 -2.46 -16.97 -5.95
N GLU A 128 -1.55 -17.94 -6.10
CA GLU A 128 -1.68 -19.27 -5.50
C GLU A 128 -1.80 -19.19 -3.98
N LEU A 129 -0.96 -18.39 -3.32
CA LEU A 129 -1.00 -18.22 -1.87
C LEU A 129 -2.30 -17.55 -1.41
N THR A 130 -2.74 -16.51 -2.12
CA THR A 130 -3.99 -15.81 -1.82
C THR A 130 -5.18 -16.77 -1.89
N ALA A 131 -5.25 -17.59 -2.93
CA ALA A 131 -6.29 -18.61 -3.09
C ALA A 131 -6.20 -19.70 -2.01
N ALA A 132 -4.98 -20.19 -1.70
CA ALA A 132 -4.77 -21.18 -0.67
C ALA A 132 -5.18 -20.69 0.74
N CYS A 133 -5.13 -19.37 0.99
CA CYS A 133 -5.55 -18.76 2.25
C CYS A 133 -7.01 -18.27 2.24
N GLY A 134 -7.74 -18.41 1.13
CA GLY A 134 -9.13 -17.94 1.00
C GLY A 134 -9.27 -16.42 1.11
N MET A 135 -8.29 -15.68 0.59
CA MET A 135 -8.20 -14.22 0.72
C MET A 135 -8.61 -13.47 -0.54
N GLU A 136 -9.03 -14.14 -1.62
CA GLU A 136 -9.25 -13.55 -2.95
C GLU A 136 -10.24 -12.38 -2.93
N ASP A 137 -11.30 -12.49 -2.15
CA ASP A 137 -12.33 -11.45 -2.05
C ASP A 137 -11.88 -10.20 -1.26
N ARG A 138 -10.74 -10.27 -0.57
CA ARG A 138 -10.24 -9.21 0.31
C ARG A 138 -8.91 -8.61 -0.12
N VAL A 139 -8.22 -9.21 -1.09
CA VAL A 139 -6.94 -8.71 -1.60
C VAL A 139 -7.16 -7.76 -2.77
N ILE A 140 -6.38 -6.70 -2.83
CA ILE A 140 -6.12 -5.86 -4.00
C ILE A 140 -4.61 -5.84 -4.21
N TYR A 141 -4.15 -6.03 -5.44
CA TYR A 141 -2.73 -5.95 -5.77
C TYR A 141 -2.40 -4.57 -6.33
N SER A 142 -1.31 -3.98 -5.89
CA SER A 142 -0.84 -2.72 -6.43
C SER A 142 0.63 -2.79 -6.82
N SER A 143 1.07 -1.93 -7.71
CA SER A 143 2.47 -1.83 -8.10
C SER A 143 2.76 -0.51 -8.81
N PHE A 144 4.00 -0.02 -8.64
CA PHE A 144 4.60 1.00 -9.52
C PHE A 144 5.06 0.42 -10.86
N ASN A 145 5.29 -0.91 -10.91
CA ASN A 145 5.55 -1.61 -12.16
C ASN A 145 4.22 -1.99 -12.82
N HIS A 146 3.72 -1.12 -13.68
CA HIS A 146 2.42 -1.31 -14.33
C HIS A 146 2.36 -2.56 -15.22
N TYR A 147 3.50 -3.06 -15.73
CA TYR A 147 3.53 -4.34 -16.44
C TYR A 147 3.12 -5.52 -15.55
N SER A 148 3.47 -5.48 -14.26
CA SER A 148 3.03 -6.52 -13.31
C SER A 148 1.51 -6.54 -13.15
N LEU A 149 0.84 -5.38 -13.20
CA LEU A 149 -0.62 -5.29 -13.13
C LEU A 149 -1.29 -5.88 -14.39
N ILE A 150 -0.72 -5.60 -15.58
CA ILE A 150 -1.18 -6.19 -16.85
C ILE A 150 -1.03 -7.72 -16.81
N GLN A 151 0.12 -8.20 -16.33
CA GLN A 151 0.39 -9.64 -16.25
C GLN A 151 -0.55 -10.33 -15.25
N LEU A 152 -0.79 -9.74 -14.07
CA LEU A 152 -1.75 -10.26 -13.09
C LEU A 152 -3.16 -10.40 -13.70
N LYS A 153 -3.65 -9.34 -14.37
CA LYS A 153 -4.95 -9.38 -15.08
C LYS A 153 -4.97 -10.41 -16.22
N GLY A 154 -3.81 -10.71 -16.80
CA GLY A 154 -3.65 -11.78 -17.79
C GLY A 154 -3.73 -13.19 -17.19
N LEU A 155 -3.18 -13.37 -15.99
CA LEU A 155 -3.22 -14.63 -15.23
C LEU A 155 -4.61 -14.90 -14.63
N ASP A 156 -5.19 -13.90 -14.01
CA ASP A 156 -6.57 -13.94 -13.49
C ASP A 156 -7.27 -12.59 -13.72
N PRO A 157 -8.23 -12.52 -14.66
CA PRO A 157 -8.97 -11.29 -14.95
C PRO A 157 -9.85 -10.77 -13.80
N LYS A 158 -10.12 -11.59 -12.78
CA LYS A 158 -10.97 -11.23 -11.64
C LYS A 158 -10.22 -10.52 -10.51
N VAL A 159 -8.88 -10.63 -10.46
CA VAL A 159 -8.12 -9.97 -9.40
C VAL A 159 -8.33 -8.47 -9.42
N ARG A 160 -8.44 -7.89 -8.24
CA ARG A 160 -8.52 -6.44 -8.10
C ARG A 160 -7.12 -5.85 -8.12
N THR A 161 -6.96 -4.77 -8.88
CA THR A 161 -5.66 -4.12 -9.05
C THR A 161 -5.73 -2.61 -8.88
N GLY A 162 -4.66 -2.02 -8.35
CA GLY A 162 -4.49 -0.59 -8.15
C GLY A 162 -3.19 -0.07 -8.76
N MET A 163 -3.27 1.00 -9.53
CA MET A 163 -2.13 1.63 -10.18
C MET A 163 -1.44 2.60 -9.24
N LEU A 164 -0.23 2.25 -8.75
CA LEU A 164 0.62 3.15 -7.98
C LEU A 164 1.40 4.10 -8.89
N TYR A 165 1.51 5.36 -8.48
CA TYR A 165 2.37 6.37 -9.14
C TYR A 165 2.65 7.55 -8.20
N SER A 166 3.86 8.09 -8.35
CA SER A 166 4.38 9.23 -7.57
C SER A 166 4.61 10.48 -8.42
N ASP A 167 4.68 10.33 -9.74
CA ASP A 167 4.88 11.46 -10.65
C ASP A 167 3.57 11.93 -11.26
N THR A 168 3.50 13.21 -11.65
CA THR A 168 2.33 13.76 -12.34
C THR A 168 2.12 13.04 -13.67
N LEU A 169 1.01 12.36 -13.81
CA LEU A 169 0.65 11.59 -15.00
C LEU A 169 -0.55 12.23 -15.70
N VAL A 170 -0.32 12.77 -16.90
CA VAL A 170 -1.39 13.33 -17.73
C VAL A 170 -2.32 12.21 -18.20
N GLY A 171 -3.63 12.38 -17.94
CA GLY A 171 -4.63 11.38 -18.34
C GLY A 171 -4.55 10.07 -17.55
N ALA A 172 -4.15 10.12 -16.27
CA ALA A 172 -3.95 8.95 -15.41
C ALA A 172 -5.16 7.98 -15.43
N ALA A 173 -6.39 8.49 -15.33
CA ALA A 173 -7.60 7.68 -15.33
C ALA A 173 -7.82 6.94 -16.67
N ALA A 174 -7.65 7.62 -17.79
CA ALA A 174 -7.73 6.99 -19.11
C ALA A 174 -6.66 5.92 -19.30
N TYR A 175 -5.41 6.23 -18.96
CA TYR A 175 -4.30 5.28 -19.00
C TYR A 175 -4.56 4.06 -18.13
N ALA A 176 -4.98 4.24 -16.90
CA ALA A 176 -5.30 3.17 -15.96
C ALA A 176 -6.41 2.24 -16.47
N LYS A 177 -7.47 2.82 -17.04
CA LYS A 177 -8.60 2.03 -17.54
C LYS A 177 -8.32 1.39 -18.88
N GLU A 178 -7.86 2.16 -19.86
CA GLU A 178 -7.78 1.72 -21.25
C GLU A 178 -6.54 0.87 -21.55
N ARG A 179 -5.43 1.10 -20.81
CA ARG A 179 -4.16 0.41 -21.04
C ARG A 179 -3.87 -0.69 -20.04
N LEU A 180 -4.24 -0.47 -18.76
CA LEU A 180 -3.94 -1.41 -17.66
C LEU A 180 -5.15 -2.23 -17.24
N ASN A 181 -6.36 -1.73 -17.47
CA ASN A 181 -7.63 -2.32 -17.01
C ASN A 181 -7.64 -2.57 -15.49
N VAL A 182 -7.07 -1.64 -14.72
CA VAL A 182 -7.08 -1.69 -13.24
C VAL A 182 -8.42 -1.23 -12.65
N ASP A 183 -8.61 -1.48 -11.36
CA ASP A 183 -9.85 -1.19 -10.63
C ASP A 183 -9.74 0.10 -9.82
N ALA A 184 -8.52 0.56 -9.51
CA ALA A 184 -8.27 1.75 -8.72
C ALA A 184 -7.00 2.50 -9.15
N LEU A 185 -7.00 3.81 -8.85
CA LEU A 185 -5.83 4.67 -8.83
C LEU A 185 -5.28 4.74 -7.41
N HIS A 186 -3.97 4.59 -7.25
CA HIS A 186 -3.25 4.76 -5.99
C HIS A 186 -2.25 5.92 -6.11
N PRO A 187 -2.73 7.18 -6.14
CA PRO A 187 -1.87 8.35 -6.24
C PRO A 187 -1.20 8.70 -4.91
N ALA A 188 0.00 9.28 -4.98
CA ALA A 188 0.54 10.02 -3.85
C ALA A 188 -0.34 11.25 -3.55
N VAL A 189 -0.52 11.57 -2.26
CA VAL A 189 -1.45 12.61 -1.80
C VAL A 189 -1.22 14.00 -2.39
N TYR A 190 0.04 14.34 -2.71
CA TYR A 190 0.36 15.64 -3.30
C TYR A 190 -0.21 15.84 -4.71
N HIS A 191 -0.59 14.79 -5.43
CA HIS A 191 -1.29 14.93 -6.72
C HIS A 191 -2.69 15.51 -6.55
N LEU A 192 -3.40 15.11 -5.49
CA LEU A 192 -4.72 15.63 -5.18
C LEU A 192 -4.65 17.08 -4.70
N SER A 193 -3.65 17.40 -3.87
CA SER A 193 -3.45 18.76 -3.37
C SER A 193 -3.11 19.76 -4.49
N GLN A 194 -2.40 19.33 -5.52
CA GLN A 194 -2.13 20.15 -6.71
C GLN A 194 -3.40 20.39 -7.52
N ALA A 195 -4.23 19.38 -7.72
CA ALA A 195 -5.49 19.49 -8.44
C ALA A 195 -6.51 20.38 -7.70
N GLU A 196 -6.54 20.33 -6.36
CA GLU A 196 -7.46 21.09 -5.51
C GLU A 196 -6.89 22.44 -5.05
N ASN A 197 -5.73 22.86 -5.58
CA ASN A 197 -5.14 24.19 -5.33
C ASN A 197 -4.78 24.50 -3.88
N THR A 198 -4.10 23.60 -3.20
CA THR A 198 -3.44 23.90 -1.93
C THR A 198 -2.22 24.77 -2.22
N LYS A 199 -2.36 26.08 -2.04
CA LYS A 199 -1.24 27.04 -2.15
C LYS A 199 -0.09 26.58 -1.27
N GLY A 200 1.05 26.28 -1.87
CA GLY A 200 2.33 26.45 -1.24
C GLY A 200 3.05 25.23 -0.68
N ALA A 201 2.51 24.02 -0.67
CA ALA A 201 3.25 22.89 -0.10
C ALA A 201 4.46 22.46 -0.93
N PHE A 202 4.43 22.60 -2.27
CA PHE A 202 5.51 22.14 -3.15
C PHE A 202 5.84 23.03 -4.34
N GLY A 203 5.35 24.26 -4.41
CA GLY A 203 5.80 25.25 -5.38
C GLY A 203 5.60 24.94 -6.87
N VAL A 204 4.72 24.03 -7.21
CA VAL A 204 4.52 23.60 -8.60
C VAL A 204 3.09 23.91 -9.05
N HIS A 205 3.04 24.90 -9.95
CA HIS A 205 1.94 25.29 -10.83
C HIS A 205 0.52 25.42 -10.27
N ASP A 206 0.01 26.65 -10.40
CA ASP A 206 -1.39 27.05 -10.23
C ASP A 206 -2.32 26.41 -11.28
N TRP A 207 -2.29 25.07 -11.45
CA TRP A 207 -3.32 24.43 -12.25
C TRP A 207 -4.58 24.36 -11.39
N LYS A 208 -5.53 25.22 -11.68
CA LYS A 208 -6.91 25.12 -11.19
C LYS A 208 -7.71 24.53 -12.33
N PRO A 209 -8.52 23.48 -12.07
CA PRO A 209 -9.62 23.23 -12.97
C PRO A 209 -10.39 24.54 -13.12
N GLU A 210 -10.68 24.96 -14.33
CA GLU A 210 -11.62 26.06 -14.54
C GLU A 210 -12.93 25.70 -13.84
N SER A 211 -13.67 26.73 -13.38
CA SER A 211 -14.90 26.46 -12.62
C SER A 211 -15.87 25.63 -13.48
N GLY A 212 -16.14 24.40 -13.06
CA GLY A 212 -16.96 23.44 -13.80
C GLY A 212 -16.21 22.24 -14.38
N GLU A 213 -14.86 22.19 -14.29
CA GLU A 213 -14.13 20.98 -14.63
C GLU A 213 -14.23 19.94 -13.49
N PRO A 214 -14.27 18.64 -13.84
CA PRO A 214 -14.33 17.58 -12.84
C PRO A 214 -13.05 17.53 -12.00
N SER A 215 -13.19 17.25 -10.72
CA SER A 215 -12.05 16.99 -9.83
C SER A 215 -11.28 15.74 -10.29
N TYR A 216 -10.10 15.53 -9.71
CA TYR A 216 -9.30 14.32 -9.96
C TYR A 216 -10.11 13.03 -9.66
N VAL A 217 -10.85 13.01 -8.54
CA VAL A 217 -11.68 11.87 -8.14
C VAL A 217 -12.87 11.71 -9.07
N ASP A 218 -13.52 12.81 -9.49
CA ASP A 218 -14.59 12.76 -10.47
C ASP A 218 -14.13 12.16 -11.81
N LEU A 219 -12.92 12.52 -12.26
CA LEU A 219 -12.33 11.91 -13.46
C LEU A 219 -12.09 10.40 -13.29
N ALA A 220 -11.58 9.98 -12.16
CA ALA A 220 -11.42 8.55 -11.85
C ALA A 220 -12.78 7.82 -11.88
N HIS A 221 -13.82 8.39 -11.27
CA HIS A 221 -15.16 7.85 -11.26
C HIS A 221 -15.80 7.76 -12.65
N GLN A 222 -15.56 8.73 -13.54
CA GLN A 222 -16.03 8.66 -14.94
C GLN A 222 -15.49 7.44 -15.69
N TYR A 223 -14.29 6.96 -15.32
CA TYR A 223 -13.70 5.73 -15.84
C TYR A 223 -14.05 4.48 -15.02
N GLY A 224 -14.90 4.61 -14.00
CA GLY A 224 -15.28 3.52 -13.10
C GLY A 224 -14.12 3.05 -12.20
N LEU A 225 -13.18 3.94 -11.89
CA LEU A 225 -12.02 3.68 -11.03
C LEU A 225 -12.28 4.23 -9.63
N LYS A 226 -11.80 3.52 -8.61
CA LYS A 226 -11.68 4.02 -7.24
C LYS A 226 -10.39 4.79 -7.06
N THR A 227 -10.29 5.57 -5.97
CA THR A 227 -9.09 6.32 -5.62
C THR A 227 -8.67 5.97 -4.18
N HIS A 228 -7.46 5.41 -4.03
CA HIS A 228 -6.86 5.05 -2.74
C HIS A 228 -5.56 5.83 -2.57
N VAL A 229 -5.54 6.80 -1.64
CA VAL A 229 -4.51 7.85 -1.58
C VAL A 229 -3.47 7.54 -0.50
N TRP A 230 -2.19 7.65 -0.83
CA TRP A 230 -1.04 7.39 0.06
C TRP A 230 -0.02 8.54 0.04
N THR A 231 0.81 8.76 1.06
CA THR A 231 0.58 8.40 2.45
C THR A 231 0.02 9.65 3.14
N VAL A 232 -1.11 9.52 3.84
CA VAL A 232 -1.87 10.67 4.36
C VAL A 232 -1.88 10.64 5.88
N ASP A 233 -1.00 11.42 6.52
CA ASP A 233 -0.85 11.53 7.97
C ASP A 233 -1.22 12.90 8.53
N ASP A 234 -1.45 13.89 7.64
CA ASP A 234 -1.80 15.26 8.01
C ASP A 234 -3.32 15.44 8.10
N PRO A 235 -3.85 16.07 9.18
CA PRO A 235 -5.29 16.20 9.39
C PRO A 235 -5.99 17.08 8.35
N GLN A 236 -5.29 18.02 7.71
CA GLN A 236 -5.88 18.85 6.65
C GLN A 236 -6.00 18.05 5.36
N LEU A 237 -4.99 17.22 5.04
CA LEU A 237 -5.02 16.32 3.89
C LEU A 237 -6.06 15.21 4.06
N ILE A 238 -6.24 14.68 5.29
CA ILE A 238 -7.32 13.72 5.59
C ILE A 238 -8.68 14.34 5.28
N ARG A 239 -8.95 15.57 5.78
CA ARG A 239 -10.21 16.28 5.50
C ARG A 239 -10.39 16.58 4.01
N MET A 240 -9.33 16.97 3.32
CA MET A 240 -9.36 17.21 1.88
C MET A 240 -9.74 15.93 1.13
N CYS A 241 -9.09 14.80 1.40
CA CYS A 241 -9.40 13.51 0.78
C CYS A 241 -10.87 13.12 1.01
N ALA A 242 -11.39 13.33 2.23
CA ALA A 242 -12.80 13.08 2.54
C ALA A 242 -13.73 14.00 1.74
N ALA A 243 -13.42 15.29 1.66
CA ALA A 243 -14.23 16.30 0.97
C ALA A 243 -14.34 16.07 -0.54
N ILE A 244 -13.25 15.59 -1.18
CA ILE A 244 -13.24 15.29 -2.62
C ILE A 244 -13.75 13.88 -2.95
N GLY A 245 -14.08 13.05 -1.94
CA GLY A 245 -14.74 11.76 -2.13
C GLY A 245 -13.82 10.59 -2.45
N THR A 246 -12.56 10.57 -1.97
CA THR A 246 -11.68 9.40 -2.13
C THR A 246 -12.27 8.17 -1.43
N GLU A 247 -12.09 6.97 -1.97
CA GLU A 247 -12.63 5.74 -1.37
C GLU A 247 -11.80 5.27 -0.19
N ALA A 248 -10.48 5.39 -0.25
CA ALA A 248 -9.60 5.01 0.85
C ALA A 248 -8.43 5.98 1.04
N ILE A 249 -8.03 6.13 2.30
CA ILE A 249 -6.76 6.73 2.73
C ILE A 249 -5.84 5.62 3.22
N ILE A 250 -4.58 5.66 2.78
CA ILE A 250 -3.49 4.83 3.27
C ILE A 250 -2.61 5.69 4.18
N THR A 251 -2.52 5.36 5.47
CA THR A 251 -1.93 6.19 6.54
C THR A 251 -1.06 5.37 7.49
N ASN A 252 -0.03 6.00 8.06
CA ASN A 252 0.78 5.39 9.13
C ASN A 252 0.06 5.40 10.50
N LYS A 253 -1.03 6.19 10.63
CA LYS A 253 -1.74 6.47 11.91
C LYS A 253 -3.23 6.20 11.76
N PRO A 254 -3.66 4.93 11.69
CA PRO A 254 -5.06 4.61 11.38
C PRO A 254 -6.07 5.13 12.41
N ASP A 255 -5.75 5.06 13.70
CA ASP A 255 -6.57 5.60 14.80
C ASP A 255 -6.72 7.12 14.71
N PHE A 256 -5.60 7.83 14.50
CA PHE A 256 -5.62 9.29 14.31
C PHE A 256 -6.42 9.68 13.08
N CYS A 257 -6.22 9.00 11.94
CA CYS A 257 -6.98 9.25 10.73
C CYS A 257 -8.48 9.09 10.99
N ARG A 258 -8.88 8.02 11.66
CA ARG A 258 -10.28 7.76 12.02
C ARG A 258 -10.85 8.87 12.92
N SER A 259 -10.09 9.30 13.95
CA SER A 259 -10.53 10.38 14.84
C SER A 259 -10.75 11.70 14.11
N VAL A 260 -9.94 12.02 13.09
CA VAL A 260 -10.12 13.22 12.25
C VAL A 260 -11.40 13.12 11.41
N LEU A 261 -11.69 11.92 10.87
CA LEU A 261 -12.89 11.70 10.06
C LEU A 261 -14.18 11.75 10.91
N GLU A 262 -14.16 11.22 12.11
CA GLU A 262 -15.29 11.25 13.04
C GLU A 262 -15.60 12.67 13.57
N ALA A 263 -14.60 13.56 13.54
CA ALA A 263 -14.73 14.95 13.96
C ALA A 263 -15.23 15.90 12.83
N MET A 264 -15.52 15.38 11.64
CA MET A 264 -16.04 16.16 10.50
C MET A 264 -17.57 16.21 10.52
#